data_ceab7057cb6892fe6b601012f966ae1c
#
_entry.id   ceab7057cb6892fe6b601012f966ae1c
#
_cell.length_a   1.000
_cell.length_b   1.000
_cell.length_c   1.000
_cell.angle_alpha   90.00
_cell.angle_beta   90.00
_cell.angle_gamma   90.00
#
_symmetry.space_group_name_H-M   'P 1'
#
loop_
_entity.id
_entity.type
_entity.pdbx_description
1 polymer ?
#
loop_
_entity_poly.entity_id
_entity_poly.type
_entity_poly.pdbx_seq_one_letter_code
_entity_poly.pdbx_strand_id
1 'polypeptide(L)'
;LEHHPYPNNIFWLIEFSNSSLTKDLEQKSKVYATENIQEYWVMNLRNQTLIVFRNPQQGDYQSQEILTQGDIYPLAFPDVAVSVQRLLVV
;
A
#
# COMPACT_ATOMS: atom_id res chain seq x y z
N LEU A 1 -26.40 12.58 -3.73
CA LEU A 1 -26.13 11.74 -2.61
C LEU A 1 -24.67 11.36 -2.52
N GLU A 2 -24.13 11.50 -1.38
CA GLU A 2 -22.73 11.16 -1.23
C GLU A 2 -22.54 9.72 -0.96
N HIS A 3 -21.57 9.18 -1.65
CA HIS A 3 -21.09 7.85 -1.43
C HIS A 3 -19.67 7.94 -0.95
N HIS A 4 -19.47 7.64 0.30
CA HIS A 4 -18.12 7.51 0.79
C HIS A 4 -17.67 6.09 0.58
N PRO A 5 -16.45 5.88 0.07
CA PRO A 5 -15.97 4.51 -0.06
C PRO A 5 -15.79 3.91 1.34
N TYR A 6 -16.45 2.80 1.56
CA TYR A 6 -16.27 2.05 2.79
C TYR A 6 -15.09 1.11 2.63
N PRO A 7 -14.45 0.70 3.74
CA PRO A 7 -13.29 -0.18 3.65
C PRO A 7 -13.52 -1.44 2.84
N ASN A 8 -14.72 -1.99 2.88
CA ASN A 8 -15.02 -3.19 2.11
C ASN A 8 -15.11 -2.93 0.61
N ASN A 9 -15.12 -1.66 0.21
CA ASN A 9 -15.11 -1.29 -1.21
C ASN A 9 -13.72 -0.90 -1.70
N ILE A 10 -12.74 -0.92 -0.81
CA ILE A 10 -11.38 -0.55 -1.16
C ILE A 10 -10.55 -1.82 -1.23
N PHE A 11 -10.11 -2.16 -2.43
CA PHE A 11 -9.28 -3.35 -2.62
C PHE A 11 -7.80 -3.02 -2.63
N TRP A 12 -7.47 -1.76 -2.86
CA TRP A 12 -6.09 -1.37 -3.06
C TRP A 12 -5.96 0.11 -2.73
N LEU A 13 -5.07 0.43 -1.82
CA LEU A 13 -4.85 1.79 -1.38
C LEU A 13 -3.39 2.15 -1.58
N ILE A 14 -3.13 3.29 -2.22
CA ILE A 14 -1.77 3.77 -2.45
C ILE A 14 -1.63 5.13 -1.77
N GLU A 15 -0.58 5.27 -0.97
CA GLU A 15 -0.26 6.54 -0.35
C GLU A 15 1.16 6.94 -0.71
N PHE A 16 1.37 8.25 -0.85
CA PHE A 16 2.68 8.81 -1.11
C PHE A 16 3.17 9.47 0.16
N SER A 17 4.41 9.21 0.53
CA SER A 17 5.00 9.77 1.73
C SER A 17 6.37 10.34 1.39
N ASN A 18 6.66 11.53 1.93
CA ASN A 18 7.97 12.13 1.80
C ASN A 18 8.66 12.20 3.15
N SER A 19 8.36 11.22 3.99
CA SER A 19 8.83 11.17 5.36
C SER A 19 9.36 9.79 5.66
N SER A 20 10.29 9.70 6.60
CA SER A 20 10.82 8.43 7.06
C SER A 20 10.21 8.01 8.39
N LEU A 21 9.03 8.54 8.73
CA LEU A 21 8.40 8.26 10.02
C LEU A 21 7.84 6.85 10.05
N THR A 22 8.59 5.95 10.64
CA THR A 22 8.22 4.54 10.73
C THR A 22 6.98 4.34 11.60
N LYS A 23 6.86 5.11 12.68
CA LYS A 23 5.72 4.98 13.57
C LYS A 23 4.41 5.29 12.88
N ASP A 24 4.39 6.34 12.08
CA ASP A 24 3.19 6.72 11.35
C ASP A 24 2.77 5.61 10.39
N LEU A 25 3.75 5.02 9.72
CA LEU A 25 3.50 3.93 8.80
C LEU A 25 2.94 2.71 9.52
N GLU A 26 3.49 2.38 10.68
CA GLU A 26 3.00 1.25 11.45
C GLU A 26 1.57 1.46 11.91
N GLN A 27 1.24 2.66 12.37
CA GLN A 27 -0.12 2.97 12.79
C GLN A 27 -1.10 2.88 11.64
N LYS A 28 -0.75 3.45 10.50
CA LYS A 28 -1.64 3.42 9.35
C LYS A 28 -1.85 2.02 8.83
N SER A 29 -0.79 1.22 8.77
CA SER A 29 -0.93 -0.14 8.27
C SER A 29 -1.85 -0.97 9.16
N LYS A 30 -1.80 -0.76 10.48
CA LYS A 30 -2.69 -1.46 11.39
C LYS A 30 -4.14 -1.03 11.23
N VAL A 31 -4.37 0.27 11.04
CA VAL A 31 -5.72 0.76 10.82
C VAL A 31 -6.30 0.14 9.56
N TYR A 32 -5.54 0.17 8.47
CA TYR A 32 -6.03 -0.33 7.20
C TYR A 32 -6.20 -1.85 7.22
N ALA A 33 -5.32 -2.56 7.92
CA ALA A 33 -5.46 -4.00 8.07
C ALA A 33 -6.71 -4.35 8.88
N THR A 34 -6.98 -3.58 9.93
CA THR A 34 -8.18 -3.76 10.74
C THR A 34 -9.43 -3.55 9.91
N GLU A 35 -9.38 -2.63 8.96
CA GLU A 35 -10.48 -2.35 8.07
C GLU A 35 -10.53 -3.30 6.88
N ASN A 36 -9.67 -4.29 6.88
CA ASN A 36 -9.63 -5.35 5.88
C ASN A 36 -9.35 -4.85 4.47
N ILE A 37 -8.52 -3.84 4.34
CA ILE A 37 -8.05 -3.38 3.04
C ILE A 37 -7.01 -4.38 2.56
N GLN A 38 -7.30 -5.06 1.46
CA GLN A 38 -6.53 -6.22 1.02
C GLN A 38 -5.10 -5.90 0.63
N GLU A 39 -4.88 -4.70 0.09
CA GLU A 39 -3.56 -4.33 -0.36
C GLU A 39 -3.32 -2.85 -0.08
N TYR A 40 -2.18 -2.55 0.53
CA TYR A 40 -1.83 -1.19 0.89
C TYR A 40 -0.39 -0.93 0.48
N TRP A 41 -0.19 0.05 -0.38
CA TRP A 41 1.13 0.41 -0.89
C TRP A 41 1.53 1.78 -0.35
N VAL A 42 2.77 1.92 0.08
CA VAL A 42 3.32 3.19 0.51
C VAL A 42 4.53 3.52 -0.37
N MET A 43 4.40 4.61 -1.11
CA MET A 43 5.51 5.14 -1.89
C MET A 43 6.29 6.09 -1.02
N ASN A 44 7.45 5.67 -0.56
CA ASN A 44 8.32 6.55 0.20
C ASN A 44 9.25 7.27 -0.76
N LEU A 45 8.90 8.52 -1.05
CA LEU A 45 9.65 9.31 -2.03
C LEU A 45 11.01 9.71 -1.51
N ARG A 46 11.15 9.81 -0.21
CA ARG A 46 12.43 10.19 0.40
C ARG A 46 13.49 9.12 0.23
N ASN A 47 13.11 7.86 0.43
CA ASN A 47 14.01 6.72 0.30
C ASN A 47 13.90 6.04 -1.06
N GLN A 48 12.95 6.48 -1.88
CA GLN A 48 12.68 5.88 -3.17
C GLN A 48 12.42 4.38 -3.04
N THR A 49 11.53 4.04 -2.12
CA THR A 49 11.12 2.66 -1.90
C THR A 49 9.60 2.56 -1.96
N LEU A 50 9.14 1.40 -2.41
CA LEU A 50 7.72 1.06 -2.37
C LEU A 50 7.56 -0.04 -1.33
N ILE A 51 6.71 0.20 -0.34
CA ILE A 51 6.40 -0.80 0.66
C ILE A 51 5.01 -1.36 0.34
N VAL A 52 4.92 -2.68 0.23
CA VAL A 52 3.70 -3.36 -0.15
C VAL A 52 3.21 -4.21 1.00
N PHE A 53 2.03 -3.90 1.51
CA PHE A 53 1.39 -4.67 2.57
C PHE A 53 0.25 -5.47 1.98
N ARG A 54 0.18 -6.75 2.31
CA ARG A 54 -0.85 -7.65 1.82
C ARG A 54 -1.27 -8.60 2.92
N ASN A 55 -2.42 -9.25 2.71
CA ASN A 55 -2.93 -10.30 3.58
C ASN A 55 -3.22 -9.79 4.98
N PRO A 56 -4.23 -8.92 5.13
CA PRO A 56 -4.60 -8.40 6.46
C PRO A 56 -5.27 -9.48 7.28
N GLN A 57 -4.78 -9.70 8.50
CA GLN A 57 -5.36 -10.65 9.44
C GLN A 57 -5.14 -10.13 10.85
N GLN A 58 -6.22 -10.12 11.63
CA GLN A 58 -6.17 -9.75 13.04
C GLN A 58 -5.52 -8.39 13.28
N GLY A 59 -5.84 -7.43 12.40
CA GLY A 59 -5.36 -6.08 12.57
C GLY A 59 -3.93 -5.82 12.11
N ASP A 60 -3.33 -6.77 11.42
CA ASP A 60 -1.99 -6.62 10.87
C ASP A 60 -1.92 -7.21 9.47
N TYR A 61 -1.02 -6.66 8.66
CA TYR A 61 -0.72 -7.28 7.39
C TYR A 61 0.33 -8.37 7.61
N GLN A 62 0.04 -9.54 7.09
CA GLN A 62 0.93 -10.69 7.28
C GLN A 62 2.09 -10.68 6.29
N SER A 63 1.97 -9.92 5.21
CA SER A 63 2.99 -9.85 4.17
C SER A 63 3.44 -8.40 4.01
N GLN A 64 4.74 -8.21 3.95
CA GLN A 64 5.33 -6.88 3.72
C GLN A 64 6.54 -7.04 2.83
N GLU A 65 6.54 -6.30 1.71
CA GLU A 65 7.66 -6.32 0.79
C GLU A 65 8.15 -4.90 0.57
N ILE A 66 9.45 -4.74 0.40
CA ILE A 66 10.06 -3.45 0.09
C ILE A 66 10.73 -3.56 -1.25
N LEU A 67 10.32 -2.71 -2.20
CA LEU A 67 10.78 -2.77 -3.57
C LEU A 67 11.39 -1.43 -3.98
N THR A 68 12.46 -1.50 -4.76
CA THR A 68 13.10 -0.30 -5.31
C THR A 68 13.07 -0.28 -6.83
N GLN A 69 12.73 -1.39 -7.44
CA GLN A 69 12.69 -1.50 -8.90
C GLN A 69 11.85 -2.71 -9.29
N GLY A 70 11.68 -2.89 -10.58
CA GLY A 70 10.93 -4.01 -11.10
C GLY A 70 9.46 -3.71 -11.24
N ASP A 71 8.70 -4.73 -11.55
CA ASP A 71 7.26 -4.61 -11.72
C ASP A 71 6.54 -5.31 -10.60
N ILE A 72 5.39 -4.76 -10.22
CA ILE A 72 4.53 -5.37 -9.23
C ILE A 72 3.11 -5.42 -9.78
N TYR A 73 2.38 -6.46 -9.41
CA TYR A 73 1.03 -6.67 -9.91
C TYR A 73 0.06 -6.55 -8.74
N PRO A 74 -0.90 -5.60 -8.80
CA PRO A 74 -1.90 -5.49 -7.75
C PRO A 74 -2.75 -6.75 -7.66
N LEU A 75 -3.16 -7.12 -6.45
CA LEU A 75 -3.96 -8.33 -6.27
C LEU A 75 -5.30 -8.22 -6.98
N ALA A 76 -5.92 -7.05 -6.96
CA ALA A 76 -7.21 -6.85 -7.60
C ALA A 76 -7.10 -6.75 -9.12
N PHE A 77 -5.91 -6.48 -9.62
CA PHE A 77 -5.68 -6.32 -11.06
C PHE A 77 -4.41 -7.06 -11.45
N PRO A 78 -4.46 -8.40 -11.41
CA PRO A 78 -3.23 -9.20 -11.62
C PRO A 78 -2.65 -9.12 -13.02
N ASP A 79 -3.41 -8.59 -13.98
CA ASP A 79 -2.93 -8.45 -15.33
C ASP A 79 -2.24 -7.12 -15.58
N VAL A 80 -2.23 -6.24 -14.59
CA VAL A 80 -1.65 -4.90 -14.72
C VAL A 80 -0.28 -4.87 -14.11
N ALA A 81 0.73 -4.65 -14.92
CA ALA A 81 2.10 -4.51 -14.44
C ALA A 81 2.35 -3.05 -14.08
N VAL A 82 2.77 -2.81 -12.85
CA VAL A 82 3.08 -1.46 -12.37
C VAL A 82 4.58 -1.36 -12.18
N SER A 83 5.21 -0.42 -12.88
CA SER A 83 6.64 -0.23 -12.75
C SER A 83 6.96 0.55 -11.49
N VAL A 84 7.68 -0.07 -10.56
CA VAL A 84 8.05 0.55 -9.31
C VAL A 84 8.88 1.80 -9.56
N GLN A 85 9.82 1.74 -10.50
CA GLN A 85 10.66 2.88 -10.81
C GLN A 85 9.87 4.06 -11.31
N ARG A 86 8.84 3.83 -12.11
CA ARG A 86 8.00 4.92 -12.60
C ARG A 86 7.23 5.60 -11.49
N LEU A 87 6.76 4.81 -10.54
CA LEU A 87 6.04 5.37 -9.39
C LEU A 87 6.97 6.25 -8.55
N LEU A 88 8.24 5.89 -8.46
CA LEU A 88 9.18 6.61 -7.61
C LEU A 88 9.73 7.88 -8.25
N VAL A 89 9.50 8.09 -9.52
CA VAL A 89 10.00 9.24 -10.26
C VAL A 89 8.90 10.29 -10.45
N VAL A 90 8.13 10.50 -9.47
CA VAL A 90 7.00 11.44 -9.55
C VAL A 90 7.45 12.86 -9.24
#